data_574161d7052f62afcad2256c9100bb61
#
_entry.id   574161d7052f62afcad2256c9100bb61
#
_cell.length_a   1.000
_cell.length_b   1.000
_cell.length_c   1.000
_cell.angle_alpha   90.00
_cell.angle_beta   90.00
_cell.angle_gamma   90.00
#
_symmetry.space_group_name_H-M   'P 1'
#
loop_
_entity.id
_entity.type
_entity.pdbx_description
1 polymer ?
#
loop_
_entity_poly.entity_id
_entity_poly.type
_entity_poly.pdbx_seq_one_letter_code
_entity_poly.pdbx_strand_id
1 'polypeptide(L)'
;MADPESQTSRVMNPVYVEAVEKHFKVVKAYWERTTPTFIVKTRGEGFRQTLMKHAFKALADELRPSGYLPRIRWIVDNYHLSILQRDIIENESYLRNKVLFAATVLTVMLDGYLRSNNPILRQELMPNTPIIVNVLMFTFAILLIFAVHEYGHRYIALKRGINASQPYFIPAPPGMGGTLGAIISQREPPVNRDALFDLGLSGPVSGFIATSLIAVVGISLSFIVPSVQVNQWMFDYPEIRFQIMPMPLILEIIASIIKPTTSSEVLIMHPVAFATWVGCIVTFINLIPSWQLDGGHIIRSLVGRESHKIVSVAGVLILIISGYVVMGVVVAFFLMRPGVESIEPLDDLSSLSTSRKLGLLIYVAVMLLSLVALFPI
;
A
#
# COMPACT_ATOMS: atom_id res chain seq x y z
N MET A 1 18.53 27.87 -33.21
CA MET A 1 19.79 28.27 -32.56
C MET A 1 19.41 29.36 -31.60
N ALA A 2 19.31 29.03 -30.31
CA ALA A 2 19.02 30.01 -29.26
C ALA A 2 20.35 30.47 -28.67
N ASP A 3 20.46 31.76 -28.52
CA ASP A 3 21.63 32.54 -28.14
C ASP A 3 22.27 32.07 -26.81
N PRO A 4 23.56 31.73 -26.76
CA PRO A 4 24.22 31.25 -25.52
C PRO A 4 24.52 32.34 -24.47
N GLU A 5 24.23 33.61 -24.74
CA GLU A 5 24.68 34.71 -23.90
C GLU A 5 23.68 35.29 -22.89
N SER A 6 22.45 34.72 -22.76
CA SER A 6 21.49 35.19 -21.73
C SER A 6 21.49 34.41 -20.42
N GLN A 7 22.56 33.71 -20.08
CA GLN A 7 22.76 33.20 -18.72
C GLN A 7 23.24 34.32 -17.79
N THR A 8 22.35 35.26 -17.48
CA THR A 8 22.51 36.15 -16.32
C THR A 8 22.89 35.25 -15.13
N SER A 9 23.98 35.57 -14.47
CA SER A 9 24.56 34.90 -13.30
C SER A 9 23.54 34.84 -12.15
N ARG A 10 22.64 33.84 -12.21
CA ARG A 10 21.78 33.57 -11.05
C ARG A 10 22.67 33.12 -9.90
N VAL A 11 22.76 33.94 -8.87
CA VAL A 11 23.50 33.61 -7.64
C VAL A 11 22.79 32.41 -6.98
N MET A 12 23.52 31.34 -6.71
CA MET A 12 23.00 30.20 -5.97
C MET A 12 22.80 30.58 -4.50
N ASN A 13 21.69 30.14 -3.90
CA ASN A 13 21.43 30.46 -2.50
C ASN A 13 22.48 29.80 -1.59
N PRO A 14 23.16 30.55 -0.72
CA PRO A 14 24.19 30.03 0.14
C PRO A 14 23.78 28.89 1.04
N VAL A 15 22.51 28.85 1.47
CA VAL A 15 21.95 27.79 2.33
C VAL A 15 22.19 26.39 1.78
N TYR A 16 21.85 26.15 0.50
CA TYR A 16 22.08 24.83 -0.07
C TYR A 16 23.50 24.62 -0.60
N VAL A 17 24.24 25.70 -0.93
CA VAL A 17 25.62 25.58 -1.35
C VAL A 17 26.48 25.10 -0.18
N GLU A 18 26.38 25.75 0.98
CA GLU A 18 27.12 25.37 2.20
C GLU A 18 26.76 23.94 2.65
N ALA A 19 25.49 23.60 2.64
CA ALA A 19 25.03 22.24 2.97
C ALA A 19 25.63 21.19 2.02
N VAL A 20 25.63 21.44 0.70
CA VAL A 20 26.23 20.52 -0.27
C VAL A 20 27.73 20.39 -0.06
N GLU A 21 28.45 21.50 0.13
CA GLU A 21 29.90 21.51 0.38
C GLU A 21 30.28 20.81 1.69
N LYS A 22 29.43 20.85 2.70
CA LYS A 22 29.63 20.15 3.96
C LYS A 22 29.61 18.61 3.79
N HIS A 23 28.72 18.09 3.00
CA HIS A 23 28.50 16.64 2.85
C HIS A 23 29.22 16.02 1.66
N PHE A 24 29.52 16.82 0.62
CA PHE A 24 30.15 16.36 -0.61
C PHE A 24 31.32 17.20 -1.02
N LYS A 25 32.25 16.65 -1.81
CA LYS A 25 33.27 17.42 -2.52
C LYS A 25 32.66 17.92 -3.83
N VAL A 26 32.37 19.21 -3.93
CA VAL A 26 31.87 19.85 -5.14
C VAL A 26 33.00 19.95 -6.16
N VAL A 27 32.75 19.45 -7.38
CA VAL A 27 33.66 19.55 -8.53
C VAL A 27 33.27 20.72 -9.42
N LYS A 28 31.96 20.89 -9.65
CA LYS A 28 31.39 21.96 -10.48
C LYS A 28 29.95 22.24 -10.03
N ALA A 29 29.56 23.52 -10.06
CA ALA A 29 28.19 23.96 -9.85
C ALA A 29 27.69 24.66 -11.12
N TYR A 30 26.43 24.41 -11.51
CA TYR A 30 25.81 25.00 -12.69
C TYR A 30 24.28 24.99 -12.56
N TRP A 31 23.63 25.73 -13.44
CA TRP A 31 22.18 25.74 -13.54
C TRP A 31 21.72 24.79 -14.68
N GLU A 32 20.89 23.81 -14.34
CA GLU A 32 20.19 23.01 -15.32
C GLU A 32 18.78 23.59 -15.50
N ARG A 33 18.60 24.43 -16.53
CA ARG A 33 17.40 25.28 -16.71
C ARG A 33 17.20 26.19 -15.49
N THR A 34 16.28 25.83 -14.56
CA THR A 34 15.97 26.60 -13.35
C THR A 34 16.43 25.88 -12.07
N THR A 35 17.05 24.71 -12.19
CA THR A 35 17.41 23.87 -11.06
C THR A 35 18.93 23.98 -10.79
N PRO A 36 19.36 24.40 -9.59
CA PRO A 36 20.78 24.39 -9.23
C PRO A 36 21.28 22.95 -9.14
N THR A 37 22.35 22.65 -9.83
CA THR A 37 22.90 21.30 -9.95
C THR A 37 24.40 21.31 -9.70
N PHE A 38 24.88 20.35 -8.93
CA PHE A 38 26.26 20.18 -8.53
C PHE A 38 26.80 18.86 -9.04
N ILE A 39 27.99 18.88 -9.64
CA ILE A 39 28.76 17.65 -9.88
C ILE A 39 29.53 17.40 -8.59
N VAL A 40 29.29 16.24 -7.96
CA VAL A 40 29.84 15.96 -6.63
C VAL A 40 30.60 14.63 -6.59
N LYS A 41 31.51 14.53 -5.61
CA LYS A 41 32.19 13.29 -5.21
C LYS A 41 31.94 13.03 -3.73
N THR A 42 31.96 11.77 -3.31
CA THR A 42 31.90 11.41 -1.88
C THR A 42 33.14 11.89 -1.16
N ARG A 43 33.01 12.29 0.11
CA ARG A 43 34.14 12.57 1.02
C ARG A 43 34.48 11.29 1.77
N GLY A 44 35.76 11.04 2.00
CA GLY A 44 36.30 9.93 2.81
C GLY A 44 36.65 8.68 2.00
N GLU A 45 37.39 7.80 2.65
CA GLU A 45 37.82 6.50 2.16
C GLU A 45 36.85 5.43 2.69
N GLY A 46 36.37 4.56 1.81
CA GLY A 46 35.44 3.47 2.16
C GLY A 46 34.58 3.03 0.99
N PHE A 47 33.62 2.13 1.28
CA PHE A 47 32.73 1.60 0.25
C PHE A 47 31.79 2.73 -0.29
N ARG A 48 32.05 3.16 -1.52
CA ARG A 48 31.44 4.35 -2.14
C ARG A 48 29.91 4.43 -1.98
N GLN A 49 29.21 3.33 -2.12
CA GLN A 49 27.74 3.32 -2.00
C GLN A 49 27.24 3.61 -0.58
N THR A 50 27.92 3.09 0.44
CA THR A 50 27.54 3.34 1.85
C THR A 50 27.80 4.79 2.22
N LEU A 51 28.99 5.32 1.84
CA LEU A 51 29.34 6.73 2.05
C LEU A 51 28.35 7.67 1.35
N MET A 52 27.99 7.36 0.09
CA MET A 52 27.00 8.12 -0.67
C MET A 52 25.66 8.15 0.04
N LYS A 53 25.16 7.01 0.48
CA LYS A 53 23.86 6.85 1.15
C LYS A 53 23.78 7.67 2.44
N HIS A 54 24.84 7.63 3.27
CA HIS A 54 24.89 8.39 4.51
C HIS A 54 25.01 9.90 4.26
N ALA A 55 25.91 10.32 3.38
CA ALA A 55 26.09 11.72 3.03
C ALA A 55 24.82 12.32 2.41
N PHE A 56 24.19 11.59 1.50
CA PHE A 56 22.95 12.04 0.86
C PHE A 56 21.79 12.16 1.87
N LYS A 57 21.64 11.18 2.77
CA LYS A 57 20.62 11.26 3.80
C LYS A 57 20.83 12.44 4.74
N ALA A 58 22.07 12.66 5.20
CA ALA A 58 22.40 13.79 6.06
C ALA A 58 22.12 15.14 5.38
N LEU A 59 22.48 15.27 4.10
CA LEU A 59 22.15 16.45 3.30
C LEU A 59 20.63 16.65 3.16
N ALA A 60 19.87 15.58 2.90
CA ALA A 60 18.44 15.67 2.77
C ALA A 60 17.75 16.08 4.08
N ASP A 61 18.23 15.56 5.21
CA ASP A 61 17.71 15.92 6.54
C ASP A 61 18.05 17.38 6.90
N GLU A 62 19.21 17.90 6.48
CA GLU A 62 19.66 19.30 6.70
C GLU A 62 18.89 20.30 5.82
N LEU A 63 18.64 19.97 4.55
CA LEU A 63 17.99 20.89 3.60
C LEU A 63 16.48 20.94 3.73
N ARG A 64 15.85 19.87 4.21
CA ARG A 64 14.40 19.77 4.29
C ARG A 64 13.71 20.88 5.12
N PRO A 65 14.22 21.29 6.30
CA PRO A 65 13.63 22.40 7.07
C PRO A 65 13.70 23.74 6.32
N SER A 66 14.71 23.92 5.45
CA SER A 66 14.88 25.13 4.62
C SER A 66 14.05 25.11 3.33
N GLY A 67 13.19 24.11 3.13
CA GLY A 67 12.32 24.01 1.95
C GLY A 67 12.99 23.47 0.69
N TYR A 68 14.07 22.70 0.83
CA TYR A 68 14.79 22.12 -0.30
C TYR A 68 14.86 20.58 -0.20
N LEU A 69 14.85 19.92 -1.37
CA LEU A 69 15.01 18.48 -1.51
C LEU A 69 16.16 18.18 -2.47
N PRO A 70 17.24 17.54 -2.02
CA PRO A 70 18.30 17.10 -2.93
C PRO A 70 17.85 15.89 -3.72
N ARG A 71 18.24 15.80 -5.00
CA ARG A 71 18.06 14.62 -5.85
C ARG A 71 19.37 14.26 -6.52
N ILE A 72 19.80 13.00 -6.41
CA ILE A 72 21.04 12.54 -7.00
C ILE A 72 20.81 11.59 -8.15
N ARG A 73 21.58 11.75 -9.24
CA ARG A 73 21.54 10.93 -10.45
C ARG A 73 22.98 10.66 -10.91
N TRP A 74 23.17 9.52 -11.59
CA TRP A 74 24.43 9.21 -12.26
C TRP A 74 24.27 9.52 -13.74
N ILE A 75 25.05 10.49 -14.23
CA ILE A 75 24.99 10.98 -15.61
C ILE A 75 26.42 11.17 -16.10
N VAL A 76 26.78 10.55 -17.24
CA VAL A 76 28.08 10.69 -17.91
C VAL A 76 29.23 10.62 -16.89
N ASP A 77 29.33 9.48 -16.19
CA ASP A 77 30.39 9.14 -15.23
C ASP A 77 30.56 10.09 -14.02
N ASN A 78 29.53 10.88 -13.72
CA ASN A 78 29.51 11.79 -12.58
C ASN A 78 28.21 11.70 -11.78
N TYR A 79 28.30 12.02 -10.49
CA TYR A 79 27.13 12.23 -9.63
C TYR A 79 26.64 13.67 -9.81
N HIS A 80 25.42 13.80 -10.33
CA HIS A 80 24.70 15.06 -10.45
C HIS A 80 23.72 15.19 -9.32
N LEU A 81 23.94 16.17 -8.45
CA LEU A 81 23.11 16.51 -7.31
C LEU A 81 22.30 17.76 -7.64
N SER A 82 21.01 17.61 -7.87
CA SER A 82 20.08 18.71 -8.14
C SER A 82 19.32 19.09 -6.87
N ILE A 83 19.12 20.39 -6.63
CA ILE A 83 18.35 20.89 -5.50
C ILE A 83 16.98 21.32 -6.00
N LEU A 84 15.96 20.60 -5.56
CA LEU A 84 14.55 20.85 -5.88
C LEU A 84 13.95 21.74 -4.79
N GLN A 85 13.04 22.63 -5.17
CA GLN A 85 12.23 23.36 -4.22
C GLN A 85 11.11 22.46 -3.72
N ARG A 86 10.88 22.47 -2.41
CA ARG A 86 9.80 21.73 -1.78
C ARG A 86 8.51 22.54 -1.90
N ASP A 87 7.45 21.93 -2.40
CA ASP A 87 6.14 22.55 -2.39
C ASP A 87 5.59 22.55 -0.96
N ILE A 88 5.53 23.75 -0.36
CA ILE A 88 4.88 23.94 0.94
C ILE A 88 3.39 24.07 0.69
N ILE A 89 2.64 23.02 0.96
CA ILE A 89 1.17 23.08 0.87
C ILE A 89 0.65 23.66 2.18
N GLU A 90 0.29 24.92 2.14
CA GLU A 90 -0.42 25.59 3.23
C GLU A 90 -1.89 25.15 3.23
N ASN A 91 -2.41 24.84 4.43
CA ASN A 91 -3.83 24.61 4.75
C ASN A 91 -4.60 23.61 3.88
N GLU A 92 -4.53 22.34 4.25
CA GLU A 92 -5.47 21.34 3.72
C GLU A 92 -6.86 21.50 4.34
N SER A 93 -7.86 21.66 3.46
CA SER A 93 -9.24 21.45 3.88
C SER A 93 -9.53 19.95 4.03
N TYR A 94 -9.72 19.50 5.27
CA TYR A 94 -10.12 18.11 5.58
C TYR A 94 -11.58 17.79 5.24
N LEU A 95 -12.31 18.73 4.64
CA LEU A 95 -13.73 18.53 4.32
C LEU A 95 -13.93 17.34 3.38
N ARG A 96 -13.10 17.23 2.33
CA ARG A 96 -13.16 16.09 1.39
C ARG A 96 -12.95 14.74 2.09
N ASN A 97 -11.96 14.66 2.98
CA ASN A 97 -11.70 13.42 3.75
C ASN A 97 -12.92 13.05 4.61
N LYS A 98 -13.52 14.03 5.31
CA LYS A 98 -14.70 13.83 6.16
C LYS A 98 -15.92 13.39 5.35
N VAL A 99 -16.19 14.03 4.20
CA VAL A 99 -17.32 13.67 3.33
C VAL A 99 -17.14 12.26 2.76
N LEU A 100 -15.97 11.94 2.23
CA LEU A 100 -15.67 10.61 1.71
C LEU A 100 -15.74 9.54 2.81
N PHE A 101 -15.23 9.83 4.01
CA PHE A 101 -15.34 8.92 5.14
C PHE A 101 -16.80 8.66 5.53
N ALA A 102 -17.62 9.70 5.65
CA ALA A 102 -19.03 9.56 5.96
C ALA A 102 -19.78 8.76 4.88
N ALA A 103 -19.51 9.02 3.59
CA ALA A 103 -20.06 8.24 2.49
C ALA A 103 -19.63 6.77 2.56
N THR A 104 -18.35 6.51 2.86
CA THR A 104 -17.82 5.15 3.02
C THR A 104 -18.48 4.42 4.20
N VAL A 105 -18.66 5.10 5.35
CA VAL A 105 -19.39 4.51 6.49
C VAL A 105 -20.78 4.07 6.05
N LEU A 106 -21.52 4.90 5.32
CA LEU A 106 -22.87 4.57 4.84
C LEU A 106 -22.88 3.39 3.88
N THR A 107 -21.94 3.34 2.91
CA THR A 107 -21.88 2.21 1.96
C THR A 107 -21.44 0.90 2.62
N VAL A 108 -20.53 0.95 3.61
CA VAL A 108 -20.13 -0.21 4.41
C VAL A 108 -21.27 -0.69 5.31
N MET A 109 -22.01 0.23 5.95
CA MET A 109 -23.20 -0.11 6.72
C MET A 109 -24.27 -0.75 5.86
N LEU A 110 -24.49 -0.27 4.63
CA LEU A 110 -25.41 -0.86 3.69
C LEU A 110 -24.98 -2.28 3.30
N ASP A 111 -23.70 -2.51 3.01
CA ASP A 111 -23.19 -3.87 2.71
C ASP A 111 -23.35 -4.81 3.93
N GLY A 112 -23.01 -4.31 5.13
CA GLY A 112 -23.22 -5.01 6.39
C GLY A 112 -24.71 -5.37 6.64
N TYR A 113 -25.63 -4.46 6.32
CA TYR A 113 -27.06 -4.70 6.41
C TYR A 113 -27.52 -5.81 5.44
N LEU A 114 -27.13 -5.72 4.17
CA LEU A 114 -27.51 -6.73 3.17
C LEU A 114 -27.00 -8.12 3.53
N ARG A 115 -25.80 -8.22 4.10
CA ARG A 115 -25.25 -9.50 4.59
C ARG A 115 -25.97 -10.03 5.82
N SER A 116 -26.24 -9.14 6.79
CA SER A 116 -26.89 -9.51 8.05
C SER A 116 -28.37 -9.79 7.90
N ASN A 117 -29.02 -9.27 6.84
CA ASN A 117 -30.43 -9.52 6.53
C ASN A 117 -30.66 -10.80 5.70
N ASN A 118 -29.60 -11.61 5.50
CA ASN A 118 -29.77 -12.94 4.88
C ASN A 118 -30.70 -13.79 5.72
N PRO A 119 -31.75 -14.40 5.15
CA PRO A 119 -32.76 -15.20 5.88
C PRO A 119 -32.15 -16.31 6.74
N ILE A 120 -31.13 -17.02 6.23
CA ILE A 120 -30.48 -18.11 6.97
C ILE A 120 -29.73 -17.56 8.20
N LEU A 121 -28.96 -16.48 8.05
CA LEU A 121 -28.29 -15.85 9.20
C LEU A 121 -29.31 -15.36 10.22
N ARG A 122 -30.41 -14.75 9.74
CA ARG A 122 -31.39 -14.10 10.61
C ARG A 122 -32.35 -15.07 11.29
N GLN A 123 -32.79 -16.10 10.59
CA GLN A 123 -33.85 -17.00 11.09
C GLN A 123 -33.25 -18.26 11.70
N GLU A 124 -32.17 -18.80 11.11
CA GLU A 124 -31.63 -20.11 11.50
C GLU A 124 -30.43 -19.97 12.44
N LEU A 125 -29.51 -19.06 12.15
CA LEU A 125 -28.22 -19.00 12.86
C LEU A 125 -28.19 -17.94 13.97
N MET A 126 -28.86 -16.81 13.80
CA MET A 126 -28.86 -15.68 14.75
C MET A 126 -30.23 -15.08 15.00
N PRO A 127 -31.27 -15.88 15.33
CA PRO A 127 -32.66 -15.38 15.45
C PRO A 127 -32.84 -14.31 16.53
N ASN A 128 -32.02 -14.35 17.58
CA ASN A 128 -32.08 -13.41 18.72
C ASN A 128 -31.15 -12.24 18.62
N THR A 129 -30.32 -12.14 17.55
CA THR A 129 -29.34 -11.06 17.40
C THR A 129 -29.96 -9.92 16.61
N PRO A 130 -30.06 -8.69 17.15
CA PRO A 130 -30.51 -7.55 16.37
C PRO A 130 -29.60 -7.31 15.17
N ILE A 131 -30.17 -7.11 13.98
CA ILE A 131 -29.42 -6.87 12.74
C ILE A 131 -28.40 -5.75 12.91
N ILE A 132 -28.79 -4.67 13.60
CA ILE A 132 -27.95 -3.49 13.80
C ILE A 132 -26.61 -3.84 14.49
N VAL A 133 -26.58 -4.84 15.37
CA VAL A 133 -25.36 -5.28 16.05
C VAL A 133 -24.38 -5.84 15.03
N ASN A 134 -24.84 -6.73 14.14
CA ASN A 134 -24.01 -7.32 13.09
C ASN A 134 -23.55 -6.27 12.07
N VAL A 135 -24.41 -5.32 11.71
CA VAL A 135 -24.07 -4.17 10.84
C VAL A 135 -22.95 -3.34 11.45
N LEU A 136 -23.06 -2.99 12.72
CA LEU A 136 -22.05 -2.19 13.40
C LEU A 136 -20.72 -2.94 13.58
N MET A 137 -20.78 -4.23 13.92
CA MET A 137 -19.58 -5.07 14.04
C MET A 137 -18.87 -5.22 12.70
N PHE A 138 -19.62 -5.49 11.62
CA PHE A 138 -19.07 -5.57 10.27
C PHE A 138 -18.43 -4.23 9.85
N THR A 139 -19.17 -3.14 10.04
CA THR A 139 -18.70 -1.79 9.68
C THR A 139 -17.42 -1.44 10.43
N PHE A 140 -17.39 -1.70 11.74
CA PHE A 140 -16.20 -1.46 12.54
C PHE A 140 -15.01 -2.31 12.06
N ALA A 141 -15.23 -3.59 11.77
CA ALA A 141 -14.18 -4.50 11.29
C ALA A 141 -13.57 -4.03 9.97
N ILE A 142 -14.40 -3.72 8.96
CA ILE A 142 -13.94 -3.21 7.66
C ILE A 142 -13.16 -1.90 7.83
N LEU A 143 -13.76 -0.91 8.50
CA LEU A 143 -13.11 0.39 8.66
C LEU A 143 -11.81 0.31 9.46
N LEU A 144 -11.75 -0.55 10.48
CA LEU A 144 -10.54 -0.73 11.27
C LEU A 144 -9.41 -1.36 10.44
N ILE A 145 -9.68 -2.40 9.65
CA ILE A 145 -8.70 -3.04 8.77
C ILE A 145 -8.08 -2.01 7.83
N PHE A 146 -8.90 -1.26 7.11
CA PHE A 146 -8.43 -0.27 6.15
C PHE A 146 -7.75 0.93 6.83
N ALA A 147 -8.29 1.40 7.93
CA ALA A 147 -7.68 2.49 8.68
C ALA A 147 -6.27 2.10 9.17
N VAL A 148 -6.10 0.93 9.77
CA VAL A 148 -4.79 0.45 10.27
C VAL A 148 -3.80 0.30 9.11
N HIS A 149 -4.25 -0.19 7.94
CA HIS A 149 -3.42 -0.28 6.74
C HIS A 149 -2.90 1.12 6.34
N GLU A 150 -3.78 2.08 6.12
CA GLU A 150 -3.40 3.42 5.66
C GLU A 150 -2.61 4.22 6.70
N TYR A 151 -2.97 4.10 7.98
CA TYR A 151 -2.20 4.72 9.04
C TYR A 151 -0.81 4.08 9.21
N GLY A 152 -0.62 2.81 8.83
CA GLY A 152 0.68 2.16 8.73
C GLY A 152 1.59 2.88 7.73
N HIS A 153 1.10 3.14 6.52
CA HIS A 153 1.81 3.92 5.51
C HIS A 153 2.11 5.34 6.01
N ARG A 154 1.09 6.03 6.52
CA ARG A 154 1.22 7.40 7.00
C ARG A 154 2.22 7.52 8.14
N TYR A 155 2.22 6.59 9.09
CA TYR A 155 3.16 6.58 10.21
C TYR A 155 4.61 6.48 9.71
N ILE A 156 4.88 5.56 8.79
CA ILE A 156 6.22 5.41 8.22
C ILE A 156 6.59 6.60 7.33
N ALA A 157 5.67 7.16 6.54
CA ALA A 157 5.92 8.36 5.76
C ALA A 157 6.40 9.51 6.67
N LEU A 158 5.64 9.82 7.71
CA LEU A 158 5.99 10.88 8.67
C LEU A 158 7.32 10.60 9.41
N LYS A 159 7.55 9.35 9.83
CA LYS A 159 8.81 8.92 10.46
C LYS A 159 10.02 9.08 9.53
N ARG A 160 9.81 8.96 8.21
CA ARG A 160 10.82 9.20 7.18
C ARG A 160 10.87 10.66 6.71
N GLY A 161 10.11 11.55 7.36
CA GLY A 161 10.03 12.97 7.04
C GLY A 161 9.29 13.27 5.74
N ILE A 162 8.57 12.31 5.17
CA ILE A 162 7.76 12.47 3.96
C ILE A 162 6.40 13.03 4.37
N ASN A 163 6.00 14.14 3.77
CA ASN A 163 4.68 14.69 4.00
C ASN A 163 3.60 13.83 3.33
N ALA A 164 2.61 13.37 4.10
CA ALA A 164 1.52 12.53 3.64
C ALA A 164 0.17 13.05 4.13
N SER A 165 -0.84 13.01 3.26
CA SER A 165 -2.20 13.43 3.58
C SER A 165 -2.86 12.55 4.65
N GLN A 166 -4.01 12.99 5.18
CA GLN A 166 -4.94 12.09 5.85
C GLN A 166 -5.51 11.08 4.83
N PRO A 167 -5.92 9.88 5.27
CA PRO A 167 -6.54 8.90 4.39
C PRO A 167 -7.81 9.44 3.72
N TYR A 168 -7.96 9.14 2.43
CA TYR A 168 -9.18 9.33 1.65
C TYR A 168 -9.86 7.98 1.49
N PHE A 169 -10.92 7.72 2.24
CA PHE A 169 -11.72 6.51 2.11
C PHE A 169 -12.56 6.56 0.85
N ILE A 170 -12.62 5.48 0.10
CA ILE A 170 -13.30 5.41 -1.19
C ILE A 170 -14.55 4.54 -1.05
N PRO A 171 -15.76 5.13 -1.09
CA PRO A 171 -16.98 4.34 -1.03
C PRO A 171 -17.12 3.45 -2.27
N ALA A 172 -17.72 2.27 -2.10
CA ALA A 172 -18.01 1.34 -3.17
C ALA A 172 -19.45 0.81 -3.09
N PRO A 173 -20.00 0.28 -4.19
CA PRO A 173 -21.24 -0.46 -4.17
C PRO A 173 -21.19 -1.64 -3.19
N PRO A 174 -22.34 -2.07 -2.65
CA PRO A 174 -22.43 -3.27 -1.83
C PRO A 174 -21.96 -4.52 -2.59
N GLY A 175 -21.46 -5.51 -1.84
CA GLY A 175 -20.98 -6.79 -2.38
C GLY A 175 -19.48 -7.00 -2.18
N MET A 176 -18.69 -5.92 -2.18
CA MET A 176 -17.23 -5.95 -2.03
C MET A 176 -16.75 -5.33 -0.70
N GLY A 177 -17.57 -5.39 0.34
CA GLY A 177 -17.26 -4.77 1.63
C GLY A 177 -17.73 -3.31 1.75
N GLY A 178 -18.37 -2.72 0.74
CA GLY A 178 -18.86 -1.35 0.72
C GLY A 178 -17.79 -0.26 0.58
N THR A 179 -16.54 -0.64 0.35
CA THR A 179 -15.42 0.27 0.12
C THR A 179 -14.40 -0.34 -0.84
N LEU A 180 -13.72 0.51 -1.61
CA LEU A 180 -12.53 0.13 -2.39
C LEU A 180 -11.23 0.33 -1.58
N GLY A 181 -11.34 0.62 -0.29
CA GLY A 181 -10.20 0.93 0.55
C GLY A 181 -10.06 2.41 0.87
N ALA A 182 -8.86 2.79 1.25
CA ALA A 182 -8.48 4.17 1.42
C ALA A 182 -7.14 4.44 0.73
N ILE A 183 -6.80 5.69 0.53
CA ILE A 183 -5.55 6.10 -0.14
C ILE A 183 -4.96 7.28 0.62
N ILE A 184 -3.67 7.25 0.88
CA ILE A 184 -2.90 8.43 1.29
C ILE A 184 -2.17 9.04 0.09
N SER A 185 -2.14 10.35 -0.01
CA SER A 185 -1.33 11.05 -1.00
C SER A 185 0.04 11.37 -0.42
N GLN A 186 1.09 10.76 -1.00
CA GLN A 186 2.47 11.13 -0.71
C GLN A 186 2.80 12.38 -1.52
N ARG A 187 3.23 13.44 -0.84
CA ARG A 187 3.52 14.74 -1.45
C ARG A 187 4.97 14.93 -1.83
N GLU A 188 5.83 14.07 -1.35
CA GLU A 188 7.26 14.11 -1.57
C GLU A 188 7.78 12.72 -1.92
N PRO A 189 8.79 12.63 -2.81
CA PRO A 189 9.45 11.37 -3.08
C PRO A 189 10.17 10.83 -1.82
N PRO A 190 10.26 9.50 -1.64
CA PRO A 190 11.06 8.90 -0.59
C PRO A 190 12.54 9.30 -0.75
N VAL A 191 13.25 9.49 0.38
CA VAL A 191 14.65 9.95 0.36
C VAL A 191 15.55 8.95 -0.37
N ASN A 192 15.31 7.64 -0.20
CA ASN A 192 16.10 6.57 -0.80
C ASN A 192 15.28 5.29 -0.94
N ARG A 193 15.90 4.24 -1.50
CA ARG A 193 15.26 2.92 -1.67
C ARG A 193 14.84 2.28 -0.35
N ASP A 194 15.55 2.56 0.77
CA ASP A 194 15.14 2.06 2.09
C ASP A 194 13.81 2.67 2.54
N ALA A 195 13.62 3.97 2.31
CA ALA A 195 12.37 4.64 2.64
C ALA A 195 11.21 4.16 1.74
N LEU A 196 11.48 3.91 0.46
CA LEU A 196 10.50 3.36 -0.48
C LEU A 196 10.06 1.95 -0.06
N PHE A 197 11.01 1.09 0.35
CA PHE A 197 10.73 -0.25 0.88
C PHE A 197 9.86 -0.19 2.14
N ASP A 198 10.27 0.62 3.12
CA ASP A 198 9.55 0.73 4.40
C ASP A 198 8.12 1.24 4.19
N LEU A 199 7.92 2.19 3.26
CA LEU A 199 6.60 2.67 2.86
C LEU A 199 5.75 1.54 2.27
N GLY A 200 6.25 0.83 1.26
CA GLY A 200 5.51 -0.24 0.61
C GLY A 200 5.13 -1.39 1.56
N LEU A 201 5.96 -1.69 2.56
CA LEU A 201 5.72 -2.81 3.47
C LEU A 201 4.79 -2.45 4.65
N SER A 202 4.79 -1.19 5.08
CA SER A 202 4.17 -0.79 6.35
C SER A 202 2.65 -0.95 6.39
N GLY A 203 1.93 -0.56 5.34
CA GLY A 203 0.48 -0.72 5.25
C GLY A 203 0.06 -2.18 5.24
N PRO A 204 0.56 -2.99 4.28
CA PRO A 204 0.22 -4.41 4.22
C PRO A 204 0.48 -5.17 5.52
N VAL A 205 1.63 -4.96 6.19
CA VAL A 205 1.94 -5.64 7.44
C VAL A 205 1.01 -5.20 8.56
N SER A 206 0.76 -3.90 8.73
CA SER A 206 -0.15 -3.42 9.77
C SER A 206 -1.59 -3.84 9.51
N GLY A 207 -2.06 -3.76 8.26
CA GLY A 207 -3.38 -4.23 7.85
C GLY A 207 -3.55 -5.74 8.02
N PHE A 208 -2.53 -6.53 7.69
CA PHE A 208 -2.53 -7.98 7.88
C PHE A 208 -2.63 -8.37 9.36
N ILE A 209 -1.89 -7.68 10.24
CA ILE A 209 -1.97 -7.90 11.69
C ILE A 209 -3.39 -7.59 12.19
N ALA A 210 -3.96 -6.45 11.81
CA ALA A 210 -5.33 -6.09 12.17
C ALA A 210 -6.35 -7.12 11.66
N THR A 211 -6.21 -7.54 10.39
CA THR A 211 -7.06 -8.57 9.78
C THR A 211 -6.97 -9.89 10.55
N SER A 212 -5.78 -10.33 10.91
CA SER A 212 -5.56 -11.58 11.66
C SER A 212 -6.17 -11.53 13.06
N LEU A 213 -6.04 -10.41 13.77
CA LEU A 213 -6.66 -10.24 15.10
C LEU A 213 -8.19 -10.22 15.01
N ILE A 214 -8.76 -9.52 14.03
CA ILE A 214 -10.21 -9.48 13.81
C ILE A 214 -10.72 -10.85 13.35
N ALA A 215 -9.90 -11.61 12.59
CA ALA A 215 -10.25 -12.95 12.15
C ALA A 215 -10.49 -13.93 13.31
N VAL A 216 -9.70 -13.82 14.39
CA VAL A 216 -9.92 -14.60 15.61
C VAL A 216 -11.35 -14.38 16.13
N VAL A 217 -11.80 -13.12 16.19
CA VAL A 217 -13.16 -12.78 16.64
C VAL A 217 -14.21 -13.24 15.60
N GLY A 218 -13.98 -12.94 14.32
CA GLY A 218 -14.93 -13.27 13.25
C GLY A 218 -15.14 -14.77 13.09
N ILE A 219 -14.07 -15.57 13.15
CA ILE A 219 -14.15 -17.04 13.09
C ILE A 219 -14.81 -17.60 14.37
N SER A 220 -14.54 -17.05 15.55
CA SER A 220 -15.21 -17.44 16.79
C SER A 220 -16.72 -17.23 16.73
N LEU A 221 -17.18 -16.18 16.05
CA LEU A 221 -18.59 -15.87 15.82
C LEU A 221 -19.22 -16.66 14.66
N SER A 222 -18.45 -17.33 13.83
CA SER A 222 -18.91 -18.12 12.69
C SER A 222 -19.56 -19.44 13.12
N PHE A 223 -20.26 -20.14 12.23
CA PHE A 223 -21.10 -21.29 12.57
C PHE A 223 -20.59 -22.55 11.87
N ILE A 224 -20.50 -23.66 12.64
CA ILE A 224 -20.27 -24.99 12.09
C ILE A 224 -21.65 -25.62 11.86
N VAL A 225 -21.94 -26.02 10.62
CA VAL A 225 -23.23 -26.57 10.21
C VAL A 225 -23.00 -27.89 9.47
N PRO A 226 -23.78 -28.93 9.75
CA PRO A 226 -23.75 -30.17 8.97
C PRO A 226 -24.04 -29.90 7.49
N SER A 227 -23.31 -30.53 6.57
CA SER A 227 -23.51 -30.37 5.13
C SER A 227 -24.94 -30.75 4.69
N VAL A 228 -25.57 -31.70 5.38
CA VAL A 228 -26.96 -32.09 5.15
C VAL A 228 -27.91 -30.90 5.40
N GLN A 229 -27.69 -30.13 6.46
CA GLN A 229 -28.51 -28.97 6.78
C GLN A 229 -28.35 -27.87 5.72
N VAL A 230 -27.13 -27.66 5.20
CA VAL A 230 -26.90 -26.69 4.10
C VAL A 230 -27.66 -27.13 2.84
N ASN A 231 -27.65 -28.41 2.51
CA ASN A 231 -28.42 -28.95 1.38
C ASN A 231 -29.95 -28.76 1.57
N GLN A 232 -30.44 -28.90 2.80
CA GLN A 232 -31.84 -28.64 3.12
C GLN A 232 -32.16 -27.14 2.93
N TRP A 233 -31.32 -26.23 3.40
CA TRP A 233 -31.50 -24.79 3.19
C TRP A 233 -31.44 -24.38 1.70
N MET A 234 -30.63 -25.06 0.89
CA MET A 234 -30.66 -24.86 -0.58
C MET A 234 -32.02 -25.20 -1.20
N PHE A 235 -32.75 -26.14 -0.62
CA PHE A 235 -34.11 -26.51 -1.05
C PHE A 235 -35.16 -25.54 -0.48
N ASP A 236 -35.05 -25.19 0.81
CA ASP A 236 -36.04 -24.37 1.50
C ASP A 236 -35.97 -22.88 1.09
N TYR A 237 -34.75 -22.40 0.69
CA TYR A 237 -34.49 -21.01 0.29
C TYR A 237 -33.88 -20.96 -1.12
N PRO A 238 -34.61 -21.29 -2.18
CA PRO A 238 -34.08 -21.39 -3.54
C PRO A 238 -33.57 -20.06 -4.13
N GLU A 239 -33.99 -18.93 -3.55
CA GLU A 239 -33.50 -17.60 -3.89
C GLU A 239 -32.10 -17.30 -3.32
N ILE A 240 -31.63 -18.07 -2.34
CA ILE A 240 -30.32 -17.87 -1.72
C ILE A 240 -29.27 -18.72 -2.43
N ARG A 241 -28.29 -18.06 -3.00
CA ARG A 241 -27.16 -18.77 -3.60
C ARG A 241 -26.04 -18.95 -2.56
N PHE A 242 -25.74 -20.19 -2.23
CA PHE A 242 -24.54 -20.55 -1.48
C PHE A 242 -23.35 -20.50 -2.40
N GLN A 243 -22.31 -19.80 -1.97
CA GLN A 243 -21.07 -19.72 -2.71
C GLN A 243 -19.93 -20.25 -1.84
N ILE A 244 -19.18 -21.19 -2.37
CA ILE A 244 -17.93 -21.64 -1.75
C ILE A 244 -16.91 -20.52 -1.99
N MET A 245 -16.39 -19.99 -0.89
CA MET A 245 -15.39 -18.92 -0.94
C MET A 245 -14.00 -19.53 -0.72
N PRO A 246 -13.04 -19.30 -1.62
CA PRO A 246 -11.66 -19.72 -1.38
C PRO A 246 -11.13 -19.01 -0.14
N MET A 247 -10.61 -19.79 0.81
CA MET A 247 -10.17 -19.25 2.09
C MET A 247 -8.68 -18.95 2.05
N PRO A 248 -8.23 -17.74 2.44
CA PRO A 248 -6.80 -17.45 2.59
C PRO A 248 -6.17 -18.34 3.65
N LEU A 249 -4.90 -18.72 3.47
CA LEU A 249 -4.20 -19.63 4.36
C LEU A 249 -4.22 -19.18 5.83
N ILE A 250 -4.11 -17.87 6.10
CA ILE A 250 -4.19 -17.37 7.48
C ILE A 250 -5.56 -17.63 8.11
N LEU A 251 -6.65 -17.49 7.35
CA LEU A 251 -8.00 -17.77 7.86
C LEU A 251 -8.24 -19.27 8.05
N GLU A 252 -7.67 -20.12 7.18
CA GLU A 252 -7.70 -21.58 7.35
C GLU A 252 -6.99 -22.01 8.62
N ILE A 253 -5.78 -21.47 8.88
CA ILE A 253 -5.02 -21.74 10.10
C ILE A 253 -5.83 -21.31 11.34
N ILE A 254 -6.40 -20.12 11.34
CA ILE A 254 -7.20 -19.63 12.46
C ILE A 254 -8.46 -20.50 12.66
N ALA A 255 -9.14 -20.85 11.55
CA ALA A 255 -10.34 -21.68 11.59
C ALA A 255 -10.04 -23.09 12.11
N SER A 256 -8.96 -23.71 11.67
CA SER A 256 -8.56 -25.06 12.13
C SER A 256 -8.25 -25.13 13.63
N ILE A 257 -7.82 -24.01 14.23
CA ILE A 257 -7.53 -23.92 15.65
C ILE A 257 -8.80 -23.61 16.47
N ILE A 258 -9.63 -22.66 15.99
CA ILE A 258 -10.78 -22.15 16.78
C ILE A 258 -12.05 -22.94 16.52
N LYS A 259 -12.29 -23.33 15.27
CA LYS A 259 -13.50 -24.04 14.82
C LYS A 259 -13.13 -25.17 13.83
N PRO A 260 -12.45 -26.20 14.31
CA PRO A 260 -12.13 -27.36 13.47
C PRO A 260 -13.42 -27.98 12.93
N THR A 261 -13.48 -28.22 11.63
CA THR A 261 -14.59 -28.83 10.92
C THR A 261 -14.20 -30.23 10.43
N THR A 262 -15.17 -31.14 10.41
CA THR A 262 -15.01 -32.45 9.78
C THR A 262 -15.44 -32.40 8.31
N SER A 263 -15.22 -33.48 7.56
CA SER A 263 -15.60 -33.55 6.14
C SER A 263 -17.14 -33.50 5.90
N SER A 264 -17.94 -33.72 6.96
CA SER A 264 -19.42 -33.63 6.93
C SER A 264 -19.96 -32.28 7.38
N GLU A 265 -19.10 -31.31 7.68
CA GLU A 265 -19.47 -30.00 8.21
C GLU A 265 -18.95 -28.88 7.30
N VAL A 266 -19.63 -27.75 7.37
CA VAL A 266 -19.30 -26.53 6.64
C VAL A 266 -19.21 -25.36 7.61
N LEU A 267 -18.19 -24.53 7.47
CA LEU A 267 -18.07 -23.27 8.21
C LEU A 267 -18.83 -22.17 7.48
N ILE A 268 -19.90 -21.66 8.08
CA ILE A 268 -20.63 -20.47 7.58
C ILE A 268 -20.06 -19.23 8.26
N MET A 269 -19.52 -18.34 7.47
CA MET A 269 -18.86 -17.14 7.98
C MET A 269 -19.83 -16.13 8.56
N HIS A 270 -19.56 -15.67 9.77
CA HIS A 270 -20.17 -14.46 10.33
C HIS A 270 -19.77 -13.24 9.49
N PRO A 271 -20.58 -12.15 9.39
CA PRO A 271 -20.20 -10.92 8.66
C PRO A 271 -18.83 -10.36 9.02
N VAL A 272 -18.42 -10.45 10.30
CA VAL A 272 -17.06 -10.04 10.74
C VAL A 272 -15.97 -10.92 10.12
N ALA A 273 -16.19 -12.25 10.01
CA ALA A 273 -15.22 -13.14 9.34
C ALA A 273 -15.11 -12.80 7.84
N PHE A 274 -16.23 -12.46 7.19
CA PHE A 274 -16.21 -11.98 5.82
C PHE A 274 -15.41 -10.67 5.67
N ALA A 275 -15.51 -9.74 6.63
CA ALA A 275 -14.69 -8.53 6.62
C ALA A 275 -13.18 -8.85 6.61
N THR A 276 -12.76 -9.90 7.32
CA THR A 276 -11.33 -10.32 7.32
C THR A 276 -10.92 -11.01 6.01
N TRP A 277 -11.83 -11.71 5.37
CA TRP A 277 -11.63 -12.25 4.02
C TRP A 277 -11.38 -11.12 3.01
N VAL A 278 -12.18 -10.05 3.05
CA VAL A 278 -11.96 -8.84 2.25
C VAL A 278 -10.59 -8.21 2.59
N GLY A 279 -10.23 -8.14 3.87
CA GLY A 279 -8.93 -7.64 4.32
C GLY A 279 -7.74 -8.43 3.74
N CYS A 280 -7.86 -9.76 3.67
CA CYS A 280 -6.85 -10.61 3.01
C CYS A 280 -6.74 -10.32 1.51
N ILE A 281 -7.86 -10.19 0.81
CA ILE A 281 -7.87 -9.86 -0.63
C ILE A 281 -7.13 -8.54 -0.88
N VAL A 282 -7.48 -7.51 -0.11
CA VAL A 282 -6.85 -6.19 -0.28
C VAL A 282 -5.35 -6.25 0.02
N THR A 283 -4.96 -6.95 1.08
CA THR A 283 -3.55 -7.16 1.40
C THR A 283 -2.82 -7.90 0.28
N PHE A 284 -3.41 -8.97 -0.26
CA PHE A 284 -2.83 -9.74 -1.37
C PHE A 284 -2.68 -8.88 -2.63
N ILE A 285 -3.73 -8.18 -3.07
CA ILE A 285 -3.70 -7.32 -4.25
C ILE A 285 -2.62 -6.23 -4.08
N ASN A 286 -2.57 -5.58 -2.93
CA ASN A 286 -1.58 -4.52 -2.67
C ASN A 286 -0.14 -5.05 -2.65
N LEU A 287 0.08 -6.32 -2.28
CA LEU A 287 1.40 -6.93 -2.29
C LEU A 287 1.82 -7.47 -3.67
N ILE A 288 0.96 -7.43 -4.69
CA ILE A 288 1.37 -7.78 -6.05
C ILE A 288 2.48 -6.83 -6.53
N PRO A 289 3.58 -7.37 -7.12
CA PRO A 289 4.76 -6.60 -7.50
C PRO A 289 4.52 -5.77 -8.78
N SER A 290 3.55 -4.87 -8.78
CA SER A 290 3.16 -4.15 -9.99
C SER A 290 2.92 -2.67 -9.73
N TRP A 291 3.37 -1.83 -10.64
CA TRP A 291 3.16 -0.39 -10.73
C TRP A 291 3.34 0.32 -9.38
N GLN A 292 2.34 1.10 -8.94
CA GLN A 292 2.34 1.84 -7.67
C GLN A 292 1.61 1.09 -6.54
N LEU A 293 1.30 -0.20 -6.71
CA LEU A 293 0.87 -1.03 -5.60
C LEU A 293 1.99 -1.15 -4.56
N ASP A 294 1.67 -1.48 -3.33
CA ASP A 294 2.65 -1.57 -2.25
C ASP A 294 3.78 -2.56 -2.56
N GLY A 295 3.43 -3.73 -3.12
CA GLY A 295 4.39 -4.70 -3.65
C GLY A 295 5.24 -4.13 -4.78
N GLY A 296 4.65 -3.24 -5.61
CA GLY A 296 5.38 -2.50 -6.64
C GLY A 296 6.47 -1.62 -6.03
N HIS A 297 6.18 -0.88 -4.95
CA HIS A 297 7.18 -0.07 -4.24
C HIS A 297 8.29 -0.91 -3.60
N ILE A 298 7.93 -2.04 -2.98
CA ILE A 298 8.88 -2.98 -2.39
C ILE A 298 9.85 -3.49 -3.47
N ILE A 299 9.33 -4.02 -4.57
CA ILE A 299 10.16 -4.57 -5.64
C ILE A 299 10.94 -3.47 -6.38
N ARG A 300 10.34 -2.28 -6.60
CA ARG A 300 11.06 -1.13 -7.18
C ARG A 300 12.29 -0.75 -6.37
N SER A 301 12.20 -0.81 -5.05
CA SER A 301 13.32 -0.53 -4.15
C SER A 301 14.47 -1.54 -4.30
N LEU A 302 14.16 -2.78 -4.67
CA LEU A 302 15.11 -3.88 -4.83
C LEU A 302 15.77 -3.88 -6.21
N VAL A 303 14.95 -3.90 -7.28
CA VAL A 303 15.44 -4.18 -8.64
C VAL A 303 15.77 -2.91 -9.45
N GLY A 304 15.38 -1.73 -9.00
CA GLY A 304 15.57 -0.49 -9.74
C GLY A 304 14.51 -0.26 -10.83
N ARG A 305 14.68 0.83 -11.62
CA ARG A 305 13.66 1.33 -12.56
C ARG A 305 13.40 0.39 -13.74
N GLU A 306 14.47 -0.05 -14.40
CA GLU A 306 14.34 -0.82 -15.66
C GLU A 306 13.70 -2.19 -15.42
N SER A 307 14.21 -2.95 -14.47
CA SER A 307 13.68 -4.28 -14.13
C SER A 307 12.29 -4.20 -13.53
N HIS A 308 11.93 -3.11 -12.83
CA HIS A 308 10.61 -2.92 -12.24
C HIS A 308 9.49 -2.93 -13.29
N LYS A 309 9.73 -2.39 -14.50
CA LYS A 309 8.74 -2.42 -15.58
C LYS A 309 8.38 -3.85 -15.99
N ILE A 310 9.40 -4.71 -16.13
CA ILE A 310 9.22 -6.12 -16.49
C ILE A 310 8.45 -6.86 -15.38
N VAL A 311 8.84 -6.66 -14.12
CA VAL A 311 8.19 -7.29 -12.98
C VAL A 311 6.75 -6.81 -12.83
N SER A 312 6.47 -5.54 -13.14
CA SER A 312 5.10 -4.99 -13.10
C SER A 312 4.17 -5.67 -14.10
N VAL A 313 4.67 -6.00 -15.31
CA VAL A 313 3.89 -6.77 -16.29
C VAL A 313 3.60 -8.18 -15.77
N ALA A 314 4.59 -8.84 -15.15
CA ALA A 314 4.37 -10.14 -14.51
C ALA A 314 3.33 -10.05 -13.38
N GLY A 315 3.34 -8.97 -12.59
CA GLY A 315 2.34 -8.72 -11.56
C GLY A 315 0.92 -8.58 -12.11
N VAL A 316 0.75 -7.91 -13.26
CA VAL A 316 -0.56 -7.85 -13.96
C VAL A 316 -1.03 -9.26 -14.35
N LEU A 317 -0.14 -10.09 -14.88
CA LEU A 317 -0.49 -11.48 -15.23
C LEU A 317 -0.91 -12.28 -13.99
N ILE A 318 -0.21 -12.12 -12.86
CA ILE A 318 -0.59 -12.75 -11.59
C ILE A 318 -2.00 -12.32 -11.17
N LEU A 319 -2.35 -11.02 -11.24
CA LEU A 319 -3.69 -10.54 -10.92
C LEU A 319 -4.75 -11.22 -11.80
N ILE A 320 -4.53 -11.30 -13.11
CA ILE A 320 -5.48 -11.90 -14.05
C ILE A 320 -5.65 -13.40 -13.77
N ILE A 321 -4.56 -14.15 -13.61
CA ILE A 321 -4.58 -15.60 -13.35
C ILE A 321 -5.22 -15.90 -11.99
N SER A 322 -5.02 -15.06 -10.98
CA SER A 322 -5.66 -15.21 -9.66
C SER A 322 -7.14 -14.82 -9.64
N GLY A 323 -7.72 -14.39 -10.76
CA GLY A 323 -9.13 -14.02 -10.87
C GLY A 323 -9.44 -12.55 -10.66
N TYR A 324 -8.45 -11.71 -10.39
CA TYR A 324 -8.61 -10.25 -10.21
C TYR A 324 -8.53 -9.51 -11.54
N VAL A 325 -9.28 -9.97 -12.56
CA VAL A 325 -9.20 -9.46 -13.94
C VAL A 325 -9.42 -7.95 -14.02
N VAL A 326 -10.44 -7.44 -13.31
CA VAL A 326 -10.75 -5.99 -13.31
C VAL A 326 -9.56 -5.18 -12.78
N MET A 327 -8.97 -5.61 -11.65
CA MET A 327 -7.81 -4.94 -11.08
C MET A 327 -6.59 -5.08 -12.01
N GLY A 328 -6.38 -6.25 -12.61
CA GLY A 328 -5.32 -6.47 -13.60
C GLY A 328 -5.44 -5.50 -14.79
N VAL A 329 -6.64 -5.30 -15.33
CA VAL A 329 -6.90 -4.33 -16.41
C VAL A 329 -6.65 -2.89 -15.96
N VAL A 330 -7.09 -2.51 -14.76
CA VAL A 330 -6.86 -1.17 -14.20
C VAL A 330 -5.36 -0.90 -14.06
N VAL A 331 -4.61 -1.83 -13.48
CA VAL A 331 -3.15 -1.69 -13.31
C VAL A 331 -2.44 -1.66 -14.67
N ALA A 332 -2.84 -2.51 -15.62
CA ALA A 332 -2.29 -2.51 -16.98
C ALA A 332 -2.53 -1.17 -17.69
N PHE A 333 -3.74 -0.61 -17.56
CA PHE A 333 -4.07 0.71 -18.12
C PHE A 333 -3.13 1.81 -17.60
N PHE A 334 -2.90 1.84 -16.30
CA PHE A 334 -1.99 2.84 -15.71
C PHE A 334 -0.52 2.60 -16.06
N LEU A 335 -0.08 1.33 -16.19
CA LEU A 335 1.27 1.01 -16.66
C LEU A 335 1.55 1.48 -18.09
N MET A 336 0.53 1.45 -18.95
CA MET A 336 0.64 1.86 -20.36
C MET A 336 0.53 3.38 -20.54
N ARG A 337 0.06 4.11 -19.54
CA ARG A 337 -0.19 5.55 -19.65
C ARG A 337 1.14 6.33 -19.60
N PRO A 338 1.45 7.15 -20.64
CA PRO A 338 2.64 8.00 -20.63
C PRO A 338 2.64 8.96 -19.43
N GLY A 339 3.79 9.14 -18.79
CA GLY A 339 3.98 10.08 -17.67
C GLY A 339 3.52 9.59 -16.30
N VAL A 340 2.92 8.40 -16.20
CA VAL A 340 2.61 7.75 -14.92
C VAL A 340 3.71 6.74 -14.61
N GLU A 341 4.84 7.25 -14.15
CA GLU A 341 5.97 6.40 -13.76
C GLU A 341 5.86 5.96 -12.30
N SER A 342 6.59 4.89 -11.95
CA SER A 342 6.76 4.49 -10.55
C SER A 342 7.43 5.61 -9.74
N ILE A 343 7.09 5.73 -8.46
CA ILE A 343 7.71 6.71 -7.58
C ILE A 343 9.22 6.49 -7.55
N GLU A 344 9.98 7.52 -7.96
CA GLU A 344 11.43 7.52 -7.91
C GLU A 344 11.90 8.09 -6.58
N PRO A 345 12.75 7.36 -5.82
CA PRO A 345 13.40 7.95 -4.65
C PRO A 345 14.37 9.05 -5.06
N LEU A 346 14.62 10.01 -4.16
CA LEU A 346 15.57 11.10 -4.36
C LEU A 346 17.01 10.58 -4.57
N ASP A 347 17.39 9.54 -3.83
CA ASP A 347 18.59 8.72 -4.07
C ASP A 347 18.17 7.34 -4.58
N ASP A 348 18.20 7.16 -5.88
CA ASP A 348 17.97 5.87 -6.55
C ASP A 348 19.27 5.09 -6.86
N LEU A 349 20.43 5.64 -6.47
CA LEU A 349 21.72 5.02 -6.74
C LEU A 349 22.18 4.10 -5.62
N SER A 350 21.84 4.43 -4.38
CA SER A 350 22.20 3.62 -3.21
C SER A 350 21.33 2.35 -3.16
N SER A 351 21.99 1.21 -3.03
CA SER A 351 21.29 -0.08 -2.93
C SER A 351 20.46 -0.21 -1.65
N LEU A 352 19.45 -1.08 -1.70
CA LEU A 352 18.65 -1.46 -0.53
C LEU A 352 19.54 -2.08 0.55
N SER A 353 19.37 -1.67 1.81
CA SER A 353 20.16 -2.17 2.94
C SER A 353 19.85 -3.63 3.24
N THR A 354 20.83 -4.36 3.82
CA THR A 354 20.71 -5.79 4.13
C THR A 354 19.53 -6.10 5.05
N SER A 355 19.26 -5.25 6.04
CA SER A 355 18.11 -5.43 6.94
C SER A 355 16.77 -5.40 6.22
N ARG A 356 16.62 -4.60 5.15
CA ARG A 356 15.40 -4.55 4.33
C ARG A 356 15.33 -5.69 3.34
N LYS A 357 16.48 -6.19 2.87
CA LYS A 357 16.51 -7.45 2.10
C LYS A 357 15.96 -8.62 2.92
N LEU A 358 16.26 -8.69 4.22
CA LEU A 358 15.63 -9.65 5.12
C LEU A 358 14.13 -9.41 5.30
N GLY A 359 13.68 -8.15 5.26
CA GLY A 359 12.27 -7.78 5.27
C GLY A 359 11.46 -8.33 4.09
N LEU A 360 12.12 -8.75 2.99
CA LEU A 360 11.46 -9.47 1.89
C LEU A 360 10.87 -10.81 2.34
N LEU A 361 11.40 -11.44 3.38
CA LEU A 361 10.81 -12.66 3.95
C LEU A 361 9.42 -12.37 4.54
N ILE A 362 9.28 -11.22 5.22
CA ILE A 362 7.98 -10.77 5.76
C ILE A 362 7.02 -10.47 4.60
N TYR A 363 7.48 -9.77 3.56
CA TYR A 363 6.70 -9.49 2.36
C TYR A 363 6.13 -10.77 1.73
N VAL A 364 6.98 -11.76 1.48
CA VAL A 364 6.58 -13.04 0.89
C VAL A 364 5.64 -13.81 1.81
N ALA A 365 5.94 -13.86 3.12
CA ALA A 365 5.10 -14.55 4.10
C ALA A 365 3.69 -13.94 4.16
N VAL A 366 3.55 -12.61 4.26
CA VAL A 366 2.25 -11.94 4.31
C VAL A 366 1.51 -12.14 2.99
N MET A 367 2.18 -12.05 1.84
CA MET A 367 1.58 -12.29 0.53
C MET A 367 1.02 -13.71 0.41
N LEU A 368 1.77 -14.74 0.83
CA LEU A 368 1.32 -16.14 0.78
C LEU A 368 0.20 -16.42 1.77
N LEU A 369 0.27 -15.89 2.99
CA LEU A 369 -0.75 -16.07 4.03
C LEU A 369 -2.07 -15.38 3.67
N SER A 370 -2.03 -14.29 2.91
CA SER A 370 -3.21 -13.55 2.46
C SER A 370 -3.70 -13.94 1.06
N LEU A 371 -3.02 -14.88 0.38
CA LEU A 371 -3.37 -15.31 -0.97
C LEU A 371 -4.81 -15.84 -1.04
N VAL A 372 -5.60 -15.27 -1.93
CA VAL A 372 -6.93 -15.73 -2.31
C VAL A 372 -6.96 -15.88 -3.83
N ALA A 373 -7.11 -17.10 -4.35
CA ALA A 373 -7.35 -17.33 -5.76
C ALA A 373 -8.87 -17.44 -5.99
N LEU A 374 -9.41 -16.52 -6.80
CA LEU A 374 -10.86 -16.48 -7.08
C LEU A 374 -11.27 -17.52 -8.15
N PHE A 375 -10.31 -18.02 -8.93
CA PHE A 375 -10.52 -19.16 -9.81
C PHE A 375 -9.88 -20.41 -9.19
N PRO A 376 -10.53 -21.58 -9.23
CA PRO A 376 -9.87 -22.83 -8.90
C PRO A 376 -8.74 -23.04 -9.92
N ILE A 377 -7.51 -23.12 -9.43
CA ILE A 377 -6.31 -23.46 -10.22
C ILE A 377 -6.37 -24.96 -10.50
#